data_e88f9c0d3250595d6f746eb55b4feb77
#
_entry.id   e88f9c0d3250595d6f746eb55b4feb77
#
_cell.length_a   1.000
_cell.length_b   1.000
_cell.length_c   1.000
_cell.angle_alpha   90.00
_cell.angle_beta   90.00
_cell.angle_gamma   90.00
#
_symmetry.space_group_name_H-M   'P 1'
#
loop_
_entity.id
_entity.type
_entity.pdbx_description
1 polymer ?
#
loop_
_entity_poly.entity_id
_entity_poly.type
_entity_poly.pdbx_seq_one_letter_code
_entity_poly.pdbx_strand_id
1 'polypeptide(L)'
;MKNEDIARVFGEIADFLELKEESSYRVIAYRNAERELRSTGYDIPALLAAGEPLPKMPGIGAELSAKIREICATGTSQTLERLRKDYPPGILDLLRLPGVGPKRVRLFYEKLGVGSLDELERAIRSGRLRALGGFGAKSEQRLLEAIMTVKSPHARRL
;
A
#
# COMPACT_ATOMS: atom_id res chain seq x y z
N MET A 1 -1.60 1.20 18.67
CA MET A 1 -1.11 0.49 17.48
C MET A 1 -1.48 -0.98 17.55
N LYS A 2 -1.82 -1.57 16.44
CA LYS A 2 -2.21 -2.98 16.30
C LYS A 2 -1.32 -3.68 15.28
N ASN A 3 -1.36 -5.01 15.27
CA ASN A 3 -0.66 -5.80 14.24
C ASN A 3 -1.04 -5.33 12.83
N GLU A 4 -2.29 -4.98 12.63
CA GLU A 4 -2.83 -4.44 11.37
C GLU A 4 -2.05 -3.22 10.89
N ASP A 5 -1.65 -2.34 11.80
CA ASP A 5 -0.90 -1.12 11.45
C ASP A 5 0.49 -1.46 10.94
N ILE A 6 1.14 -2.44 11.58
CA ILE A 6 2.46 -2.92 11.13
C ILE A 6 2.32 -3.60 9.77
N ALA A 7 1.31 -4.44 9.63
CA ALA A 7 1.04 -5.16 8.37
C ALA A 7 0.80 -4.18 7.22
N ARG A 8 0.06 -3.11 7.47
CA ARG A 8 -0.21 -2.09 6.45
C ARG A 8 1.07 -1.43 5.97
N VAL A 9 1.98 -1.08 6.89
CA VAL A 9 3.27 -0.49 6.50
C VAL A 9 4.06 -1.45 5.60
N PHE A 10 4.09 -2.73 5.96
CA PHE A 10 4.78 -3.73 5.14
C PHE A 10 4.13 -3.89 3.76
N GLY A 11 2.79 -3.87 3.71
CA GLY A 11 2.07 -3.92 2.44
C GLY A 11 2.36 -2.71 1.56
N GLU A 12 2.44 -1.53 2.15
CA GLU A 12 2.77 -0.31 1.42
C GLU A 12 4.21 -0.35 0.89
N ILE A 13 5.15 -0.86 1.68
CA ILE A 13 6.53 -1.04 1.19
C ILE A 13 6.53 -1.98 -0.03
N ALA A 14 5.82 -3.11 0.06
CA ALA A 14 5.72 -4.05 -1.05
C ALA A 14 5.12 -3.38 -2.29
N ASP A 15 4.08 -2.58 -2.12
CA ASP A 15 3.43 -1.86 -3.22
C ASP A 15 4.42 -0.92 -3.92
N PHE A 16 5.20 -0.14 -3.15
CA PHE A 16 6.19 0.75 -3.74
C PHE A 16 7.32 -0.02 -4.43
N LEU A 17 7.74 -1.15 -3.86
CA LEU A 17 8.77 -1.98 -4.50
C LEU A 17 8.28 -2.54 -5.83
N GLU A 18 7.00 -2.96 -5.91
CA GLU A 18 6.41 -3.37 -7.18
C GLU A 18 6.30 -2.19 -8.16
N LEU A 19 5.90 -1.03 -7.66
CA LEU A 19 5.78 0.17 -8.46
C LEU A 19 7.13 0.54 -9.10
N LYS A 20 8.23 0.32 -8.39
CA LYS A 20 9.58 0.59 -8.85
C LYS A 20 10.20 -0.56 -9.65
N GLU A 21 9.49 -1.66 -9.81
CA GLU A 21 10.01 -2.88 -10.45
C GLU A 21 11.23 -3.45 -9.75
N GLU A 22 11.27 -3.33 -8.43
CA GLU A 22 12.32 -3.93 -7.62
C GLU A 22 12.23 -5.45 -7.63
N SER A 23 13.26 -6.11 -7.07
CA SER A 23 13.33 -7.56 -7.00
C SER A 23 12.02 -8.17 -6.48
N SER A 24 11.46 -9.12 -7.23
CA SER A 24 10.26 -9.84 -6.81
C SER A 24 10.49 -10.60 -5.50
N TYR A 25 11.72 -10.99 -5.22
CA TYR A 25 12.08 -11.64 -3.96
C TYR A 25 11.79 -10.74 -2.77
N ARG A 26 12.18 -9.46 -2.84
CA ARG A 26 11.90 -8.49 -1.77
C ARG A 26 10.41 -8.23 -1.63
N VAL A 27 9.70 -8.09 -2.74
CA VAL A 27 8.25 -7.89 -2.74
C VAL A 27 7.57 -9.05 -2.01
N ILE A 28 7.93 -10.29 -2.37
CA ILE A 28 7.36 -11.49 -1.76
C ILE A 28 7.66 -11.53 -0.26
N ALA A 29 8.88 -11.19 0.15
CA ALA A 29 9.27 -11.18 1.56
C ALA A 29 8.37 -10.23 2.38
N TYR A 30 8.14 -9.02 1.90
CA TYR A 30 7.27 -8.06 2.57
C TYR A 30 5.80 -8.48 2.55
N ARG A 31 5.33 -9.09 1.47
CA ARG A 31 3.95 -9.60 1.38
C ARG A 31 3.73 -10.76 2.35
N ASN A 32 4.70 -11.65 2.47
CA ASN A 32 4.61 -12.77 3.41
C ASN A 32 4.61 -12.26 4.86
N ALA A 33 5.45 -11.28 5.16
CA ALA A 33 5.49 -10.67 6.48
C ALA A 33 4.18 -9.95 6.82
N GLU A 34 3.61 -9.24 5.87
CA GLU A 34 2.30 -8.60 6.01
C GLU A 34 1.24 -9.64 6.40
N ARG A 35 1.19 -10.75 5.68
CA ARG A 35 0.23 -11.80 5.90
C ARG A 35 0.42 -12.45 7.27
N GLU A 36 1.66 -12.70 7.65
CA GLU A 36 1.98 -13.28 8.95
C GLU A 36 1.54 -12.38 10.10
N LEU A 37 1.77 -11.07 9.98
CA LEU A 37 1.37 -10.11 11.01
C LEU A 37 -0.15 -10.01 11.16
N ARG A 38 -0.89 -10.22 10.07
CA ARG A 38 -2.35 -10.19 10.13
C ARG A 38 -2.92 -11.46 10.76
N SER A 39 -2.22 -12.59 10.65
CA SER A 39 -2.73 -13.89 11.09
C SER A 39 -2.16 -14.38 12.42
N THR A 40 -1.06 -13.80 12.92
CA THR A 40 -0.45 -14.23 14.17
C THR A 40 -1.38 -14.03 15.36
N GLY A 41 -1.32 -14.96 16.31
CA GLY A 41 -2.08 -14.84 17.56
C GLY A 41 -1.43 -13.93 18.59
N TYR A 42 -0.22 -13.43 18.34
CA TYR A 42 0.46 -12.52 19.25
C TYR A 42 0.03 -11.09 19.01
N ASP A 43 -0.08 -10.33 20.11
CA ASP A 43 -0.25 -8.87 20.03
C ASP A 43 1.15 -8.26 20.04
N ILE A 44 1.71 -8.03 18.87
CA ILE A 44 3.10 -7.61 18.72
C ILE A 44 3.38 -6.27 19.40
N PRO A 45 2.57 -5.20 19.18
CA PRO A 45 2.85 -3.94 19.86
C PRO A 45 2.80 -4.05 21.39
N ALA A 46 1.87 -4.84 21.93
CA ALA A 46 1.77 -5.02 23.37
C ALA A 46 2.98 -5.75 23.94
N LEU A 47 3.46 -6.79 23.24
CA LEU A 47 4.66 -7.53 23.67
C LEU A 47 5.87 -6.59 23.73
N LEU A 48 6.09 -5.81 22.69
CA LEU A 48 7.23 -4.91 22.62
C LEU A 48 7.13 -3.79 23.67
N ALA A 49 5.92 -3.28 23.90
CA ALA A 49 5.70 -2.26 24.95
C ALA A 49 5.99 -2.81 26.34
N ALA A 50 5.77 -4.10 26.57
CA ALA A 50 6.05 -4.74 27.84
C ALA A 50 7.53 -5.16 27.98
N GLY A 51 8.36 -4.85 26.99
CA GLY A 51 9.77 -5.24 27.01
C GLY A 51 10.04 -6.71 26.67
N GLU A 52 9.01 -7.40 26.18
CA GLU A 52 9.16 -8.80 25.81
C GLU A 52 9.87 -8.94 24.47
N PRO A 53 10.59 -10.06 24.26
CA PRO A 53 11.21 -10.31 22.97
C PRO A 53 10.17 -10.57 21.90
N LEU A 54 10.52 -10.22 20.65
CA LEU A 54 9.67 -10.49 19.52
C LEU A 54 9.59 -12.01 19.30
N PRO A 55 8.39 -12.61 19.22
CA PRO A 55 8.27 -14.06 19.00
C PRO A 55 8.76 -14.43 17.61
N LYS A 56 9.24 -15.66 17.47
CA LYS A 56 9.61 -16.17 16.15
C LYS A 56 8.36 -16.36 15.31
N MET A 57 8.41 -15.80 14.09
CA MET A 57 7.30 -15.92 13.15
C MET A 57 7.84 -16.36 11.80
N PRO A 58 7.12 -17.27 11.09
CA PRO A 58 7.57 -17.73 9.79
C PRO A 58 7.81 -16.57 8.82
N GLY A 59 8.95 -16.58 8.12
CA GLY A 59 9.28 -15.58 7.13
C GLY A 59 9.76 -14.24 7.69
N ILE A 60 9.84 -14.09 9.00
CA ILE A 60 10.30 -12.84 9.62
C ILE A 60 11.65 -13.09 10.29
N GLY A 61 12.71 -12.70 9.58
CA GLY A 61 14.08 -12.79 10.09
C GLY A 61 14.54 -11.51 10.78
N ALA A 62 15.85 -11.40 10.96
CA ALA A 62 16.45 -10.29 11.71
C ALA A 62 16.13 -8.92 11.10
N GLU A 63 16.19 -8.81 9.77
CA GLU A 63 15.95 -7.53 9.08
C GLU A 63 14.51 -7.06 9.27
N LEU A 64 13.54 -7.94 9.03
CA LEU A 64 12.13 -7.58 9.19
C LEU A 64 11.75 -7.38 10.65
N SER A 65 12.38 -8.12 11.57
CA SER A 65 12.19 -7.92 13.01
C SER A 65 12.62 -6.52 13.43
N ALA A 66 13.75 -6.03 12.91
CA ALA A 66 14.21 -4.68 13.19
C ALA A 66 13.20 -3.63 12.68
N LYS A 67 12.61 -3.88 11.51
CA LYS A 67 11.59 -2.98 10.96
C LYS A 67 10.30 -2.98 11.78
N ILE A 68 9.91 -4.14 12.30
CA ILE A 68 8.75 -4.22 13.20
C ILE A 68 9.00 -3.36 14.44
N ARG A 69 10.18 -3.44 15.02
CA ARG A 69 10.51 -2.63 16.20
C ARG A 69 10.51 -1.14 15.86
N GLU A 70 11.04 -0.77 14.71
CA GLU A 70 11.05 0.62 14.25
C GLU A 70 9.61 1.14 14.11
N ILE A 71 8.75 0.39 13.46
CA ILE A 71 7.36 0.79 13.25
C ILE A 71 6.63 0.94 14.58
N CYS A 72 6.83 0.02 15.50
CA CYS A 72 6.21 0.12 16.83
C CYS A 72 6.73 1.31 17.62
N ALA A 73 8.00 1.69 17.44
CA ALA A 73 8.59 2.81 18.16
C ALA A 73 8.22 4.17 17.55
N THR A 74 8.10 4.26 16.23
CA THR A 74 7.95 5.55 15.53
C THR A 74 6.64 5.72 14.78
N GLY A 75 5.90 4.65 14.58
CA GLY A 75 4.66 4.67 13.79
C GLY A 75 4.87 4.49 12.29
N THR A 76 6.12 4.51 11.83
CA THR A 76 6.43 4.37 10.41
C THR A 76 7.79 3.67 10.23
N SER A 77 8.21 3.51 8.97
CA SER A 77 9.49 2.94 8.60
C SER A 77 10.24 3.92 7.73
N GLN A 78 11.54 4.08 7.98
CA GLN A 78 12.40 4.91 7.12
C GLN A 78 12.40 4.39 5.69
N THR A 79 12.32 3.07 5.52
CA THR A 79 12.24 2.46 4.19
C THR A 79 11.01 2.97 3.44
N LEU A 80 9.84 2.97 4.09
CA LEU A 80 8.61 3.48 3.49
C LEU A 80 8.74 4.97 3.15
N GLU A 81 9.26 5.75 4.08
CA GLU A 81 9.40 7.20 3.87
C GLU A 81 10.33 7.53 2.69
N ARG A 82 11.41 6.79 2.54
CA ARG A 82 12.31 6.98 1.38
C ARG A 82 11.64 6.62 0.06
N LEU A 83 10.89 5.52 0.05
CA LEU A 83 10.17 5.09 -1.15
C LEU A 83 9.12 6.13 -1.56
N ARG A 84 8.41 6.68 -0.57
CA ARG A 84 7.37 7.70 -0.83
C ARG A 84 7.92 8.97 -1.46
N LYS A 85 9.16 9.33 -1.15
CA LYS A 85 9.78 10.56 -1.68
C LYS A 85 10.00 10.53 -3.19
N ASP A 86 10.08 9.34 -3.77
CA ASP A 86 10.33 9.19 -5.21
C ASP A 86 9.08 9.38 -6.07
N TYR A 87 7.92 9.60 -5.44
CA TYR A 87 6.65 9.73 -6.14
C TYR A 87 5.84 10.91 -5.61
N PRO A 88 4.85 11.39 -6.40
CA PRO A 88 3.94 12.43 -5.91
C PRO A 88 3.23 11.99 -4.62
N PRO A 89 2.90 12.92 -3.72
CA PRO A 89 2.25 12.57 -2.45
C PRO A 89 0.96 11.78 -2.60
N GLY A 90 0.23 11.98 -3.68
CA GLY A 90 -1.04 11.28 -3.92
C GLY A 90 -0.92 9.86 -4.45
N ILE A 91 0.29 9.40 -4.76
CA ILE A 91 0.46 8.06 -5.35
C ILE A 91 0.00 6.95 -4.38
N LEU A 92 0.19 7.16 -3.09
CA LEU A 92 -0.21 6.19 -2.08
C LEU A 92 -1.73 5.99 -2.06
N ASP A 93 -2.49 7.06 -2.29
CA ASP A 93 -3.95 6.96 -2.37
C ASP A 93 -4.39 6.08 -3.55
N LEU A 94 -3.68 6.17 -4.66
CA LEU A 94 -3.93 5.31 -5.83
C LEU A 94 -3.61 3.85 -5.49
N LEU A 95 -2.50 3.60 -4.82
CA LEU A 95 -2.09 2.25 -4.42
C LEU A 95 -3.11 1.62 -3.47
N ARG A 96 -3.81 2.43 -2.68
CA ARG A 96 -4.83 1.97 -1.73
C ARG A 96 -6.19 1.72 -2.35
N LEU A 97 -6.41 2.11 -3.59
CA LEU A 97 -7.70 1.88 -4.26
C LEU A 97 -7.93 0.37 -4.46
N PRO A 98 -9.10 -0.15 -4.06
CA PRO A 98 -9.41 -1.55 -4.27
C PRO A 98 -9.38 -1.93 -5.74
N GLY A 99 -8.73 -3.06 -6.05
CA GLY A 99 -8.72 -3.62 -7.40
C GLY A 99 -7.77 -2.95 -8.38
N VAL A 100 -7.01 -1.94 -7.95
CA VAL A 100 -6.06 -1.26 -8.85
C VAL A 100 -4.70 -1.95 -8.85
N GLY A 101 -4.02 -1.91 -7.72
CA GLY A 101 -2.72 -2.54 -7.57
C GLY A 101 -1.55 -1.76 -8.18
N PRO A 102 -0.31 -2.11 -7.78
CA PRO A 102 0.88 -1.34 -8.18
C PRO A 102 1.14 -1.31 -9.69
N LYS A 103 0.88 -2.38 -10.40
CA LYS A 103 1.13 -2.43 -11.85
C LYS A 103 0.29 -1.43 -12.62
N ARG A 104 -0.99 -1.32 -12.25
CA ARG A 104 -1.90 -0.35 -12.88
C ARG A 104 -1.55 1.08 -12.49
N VAL A 105 -1.19 1.29 -11.23
CA VAL A 105 -0.76 2.62 -10.77
C VAL A 105 0.47 3.05 -11.54
N ARG A 106 1.43 2.17 -11.75
CA ARG A 106 2.61 2.50 -12.54
C ARG A 106 2.24 2.85 -13.97
N LEU A 107 1.31 2.11 -14.57
CA LEU A 107 0.84 2.38 -15.92
C LEU A 107 0.21 3.77 -16.01
N PHE A 108 -0.66 4.11 -15.06
CA PHE A 108 -1.28 5.44 -15.00
C PHE A 108 -0.23 6.53 -14.84
N TYR A 109 0.74 6.32 -13.98
CA TYR A 109 1.77 7.31 -13.70
C TYR A 109 2.70 7.51 -14.90
N GLU A 110 3.22 6.43 -15.47
CA GLU A 110 4.18 6.50 -16.57
C GLU A 110 3.54 6.93 -17.90
N LYS A 111 2.34 6.45 -18.20
CA LYS A 111 1.69 6.71 -19.48
C LYS A 111 0.82 7.96 -19.50
N LEU A 112 0.20 8.32 -18.38
CA LEU A 112 -0.75 9.41 -18.31
C LEU A 112 -0.32 10.54 -17.37
N GLY A 113 0.78 10.36 -16.64
CA GLY A 113 1.21 11.35 -15.65
C GLY A 113 0.27 11.47 -14.46
N VAL A 114 -0.51 10.42 -14.18
CA VAL A 114 -1.51 10.41 -13.11
C VAL A 114 -0.84 9.96 -11.81
N GLY A 115 -0.85 10.83 -10.80
CA GLY A 115 -0.24 10.56 -9.50
C GLY A 115 -1.13 10.90 -8.31
N SER A 116 -2.43 11.07 -8.53
CA SER A 116 -3.38 11.37 -7.45
C SER A 116 -4.78 10.92 -7.83
N LEU A 117 -5.67 10.86 -6.85
CA LEU A 117 -7.08 10.52 -7.09
C LEU A 117 -7.75 11.53 -8.01
N ASP A 118 -7.48 12.83 -7.82
CA ASP A 118 -8.06 13.87 -8.66
C ASP A 118 -7.60 13.75 -10.11
N GLU A 119 -6.32 13.49 -10.31
CA GLU A 119 -5.78 13.31 -11.66
C GLU A 119 -6.35 12.06 -12.33
N LEU A 120 -6.54 10.98 -11.57
CA LEU A 120 -7.13 9.76 -12.11
C LEU A 120 -8.58 10.02 -12.53
N GLU A 121 -9.34 10.71 -11.69
CA GLU A 121 -10.73 11.05 -12.02
C GLU A 121 -10.81 11.86 -13.31
N ARG A 122 -9.95 12.87 -13.45
CA ARG A 122 -9.92 13.68 -14.68
C ARG A 122 -9.53 12.85 -15.90
N ALA A 123 -8.58 11.92 -15.74
CA ALA A 123 -8.18 11.05 -16.85
C ALA A 123 -9.32 10.14 -17.29
N ILE A 124 -10.09 9.60 -16.34
CA ILE A 124 -11.25 8.77 -16.66
C ILE A 124 -12.30 9.59 -17.40
N ARG A 125 -12.66 10.74 -16.87
CA ARG A 125 -13.74 11.58 -17.44
C ARG A 125 -13.38 12.15 -18.81
N SER A 126 -12.10 12.31 -19.11
CA SER A 126 -11.64 12.79 -20.41
C SER A 126 -11.39 11.68 -21.43
N GLY A 127 -11.60 10.41 -21.06
CA GLY A 127 -11.41 9.29 -21.95
C GLY A 127 -9.98 8.83 -22.13
N ARG A 128 -9.05 9.40 -21.38
CA ARG A 128 -7.60 9.09 -21.52
C ARG A 128 -7.29 7.66 -21.04
N LEU A 129 -8.06 7.16 -20.08
CA LEU A 129 -7.84 5.82 -19.56
C LEU A 129 -8.12 4.75 -20.61
N ARG A 130 -9.16 4.96 -21.42
CA ARG A 130 -9.51 4.03 -22.50
C ARG A 130 -8.42 3.90 -23.53
N ALA A 131 -7.67 4.98 -23.74
CA ALA A 131 -6.57 4.97 -24.70
C ALA A 131 -5.45 4.00 -24.34
N LEU A 132 -5.35 3.59 -23.06
CA LEU A 132 -4.35 2.62 -22.64
C LEU A 132 -4.71 1.18 -23.02
N GLY A 133 -5.97 0.92 -23.38
CA GLY A 133 -6.44 -0.44 -23.61
C GLY A 133 -6.71 -1.17 -22.29
N GLY A 134 -7.53 -2.21 -22.34
CA GLY A 134 -7.85 -3.00 -21.17
C GLY A 134 -8.84 -2.36 -20.20
N PHE A 135 -9.31 -1.16 -20.50
CA PHE A 135 -10.29 -0.45 -19.66
C PHE A 135 -11.55 -0.19 -20.45
N GLY A 136 -12.68 -0.69 -19.97
CA GLY A 136 -13.98 -0.45 -20.56
C GLY A 136 -14.84 0.39 -19.64
N ALA A 137 -16.10 0.62 -20.05
CA ALA A 137 -17.04 1.44 -19.32
C ALA A 137 -17.26 0.94 -17.89
N LYS A 138 -17.34 -0.39 -17.69
CA LYS A 138 -17.54 -0.97 -16.37
C LYS A 138 -16.35 -0.77 -15.45
N SER A 139 -15.14 -0.95 -15.99
CA SER A 139 -13.90 -0.74 -15.21
C SER A 139 -13.78 0.70 -14.79
N GLU A 140 -14.05 1.64 -15.70
CA GLU A 140 -14.03 3.07 -15.40
C GLU A 140 -15.06 3.45 -14.34
N GLN A 141 -16.26 2.89 -14.45
CA GLN A 141 -17.31 3.15 -13.46
C GLN A 141 -16.92 2.68 -12.07
N ARG A 142 -16.33 1.48 -11.97
CA ARG A 142 -15.85 0.95 -10.70
C ARG A 142 -14.76 1.81 -10.09
N LEU A 143 -13.84 2.29 -10.93
CA LEU A 143 -12.77 3.19 -10.47
C LEU A 143 -13.34 4.50 -9.97
N LEU A 144 -14.29 5.10 -10.69
CA LEU A 144 -14.94 6.33 -10.26
C LEU A 144 -15.66 6.14 -8.93
N GLU A 145 -16.38 5.04 -8.76
CA GLU A 145 -17.06 4.73 -7.51
C GLU A 145 -16.08 4.59 -6.36
N ALA A 146 -14.96 3.89 -6.59
CA ALA A 146 -13.93 3.73 -5.57
C ALA A 146 -13.31 5.07 -5.18
N ILE A 147 -13.03 5.93 -6.15
CA ILE A 147 -12.49 7.27 -5.91
C ILE A 147 -13.46 8.09 -5.08
N MET A 148 -14.74 8.10 -5.46
CA MET A 148 -15.75 8.89 -4.76
C MET A 148 -15.97 8.38 -3.32
N THR A 149 -15.89 7.07 -3.11
CA THR A 149 -15.98 6.49 -1.77
C THR A 149 -14.83 6.98 -0.88
N VAL A 150 -13.62 7.03 -1.41
CA VAL A 150 -12.46 7.52 -0.66
C VAL A 150 -12.58 9.02 -0.38
N LYS A 151 -13.06 9.80 -1.34
CA LYS A 151 -13.20 11.26 -1.19
C LYS A 151 -14.37 11.66 -0.29
N SER A 152 -15.32 10.77 -0.03
CA SER A 152 -16.52 11.07 0.75
C SER A 152 -16.50 10.31 2.06
N PRO A 153 -15.77 10.78 3.09
CA PRO A 153 -15.68 10.09 4.38
C PRO A 153 -17.03 9.81 5.03
N HIS A 154 -18.04 10.65 4.80
CA HIS A 154 -19.39 10.44 5.34
C HIS A 154 -20.06 9.18 4.82
N ALA A 155 -19.83 8.83 3.56
CA ALA A 155 -20.39 7.62 2.97
C ALA A 155 -19.86 6.36 3.67
N ARG A 156 -18.62 6.42 4.17
CA ARG A 156 -18.02 5.28 4.87
C ARG A 156 -18.50 5.10 6.30
N ARG A 157 -19.08 6.14 6.90
CA ARG A 157 -19.58 6.11 8.27
C ARG A 157 -21.02 5.64 8.38
N LEU A 158 -21.70 5.58 7.27
CA LEU A 158 -23.08 5.10 7.20
C LEU A 158 -23.10 3.59 6.98
#